data_def60732e692481a3ebb9061681dde83
#
_entry.id   def60732e692481a3ebb9061681dde83
#
_cell.length_a   1.000
_cell.length_b   1.000
_cell.length_c   1.000
_cell.angle_alpha   90.00
_cell.angle_beta   90.00
_cell.angle_gamma   90.00
#
_symmetry.space_group_name_H-M   'P 1'
#
loop_
_entity.id
_entity.type
_entity.pdbx_description
1 polymer ?
#
loop_
_entity_poly.entity_id
_entity_poly.type
_entity_poly.pdbx_seq_one_letter_code
_entity_poly.pdbx_strand_id
1 'polypeptide(L)'
;AEESQRIAHREPLKLTLDAAALGLSGQQLAQALRERGVECEYADPRYVVLMPSAESSAAEFACLQTALHAICGEAPAADVSVTADDPAAFAALAGALEAQPRRFTIREAVLAPQEMIPAAEAVGRICAAPAVSCPPAIPIMVSGETVPPEALPLFARYGIEKAAVVKE
;
A
#
# COMPACT_ATOMS: atom_id res chain seq x y z
N ALA A 1 -2.17 13.66 -28.96
CA ALA A 1 -2.37 12.36 -29.63
C ALA A 1 -1.53 11.23 -28.98
N GLU A 2 -0.34 11.53 -28.41
CA GLU A 2 0.52 10.53 -27.75
C GLU A 2 0.02 10.10 -26.36
N GLU A 3 -0.68 10.97 -25.63
CA GLU A 3 -1.25 10.66 -24.32
C GLU A 3 -2.35 9.58 -24.37
N SER A 4 -3.09 9.51 -25.48
CA SER A 4 -4.21 8.58 -25.64
C SER A 4 -3.78 7.12 -25.76
N GLN A 5 -2.54 6.83 -26.14
CA GLN A 5 -2.05 5.46 -26.36
C GLN A 5 -1.59 4.76 -25.06
N ARG A 6 -1.43 5.50 -23.95
CA ARG A 6 -0.97 4.94 -22.66
C ARG A 6 -2.09 4.48 -21.74
N ILE A 7 -3.35 4.72 -22.09
CA ILE A 7 -4.50 4.36 -21.27
C ILE A 7 -5.16 3.13 -21.88
N ALA A 8 -4.90 1.96 -21.29
CA ALA A 8 -5.49 0.70 -21.73
C ALA A 8 -6.97 0.55 -21.31
N HIS A 9 -7.31 1.00 -20.09
CA HIS A 9 -8.66 0.99 -19.56
C HIS A 9 -8.88 2.24 -18.70
N ARG A 10 -10.12 2.75 -18.66
CA ARG A 10 -10.51 3.87 -17.80
C ARG A 10 -11.54 3.37 -16.79
N GLU A 11 -11.18 3.45 -15.52
CA GLU A 11 -12.12 3.42 -14.41
C GLU A 11 -12.52 4.88 -14.12
N PRO A 12 -13.75 5.31 -14.42
CA PRO A 12 -14.11 6.73 -14.34
C PRO A 12 -14.08 7.29 -12.92
N LEU A 13 -14.18 6.42 -11.91
CA LEU A 13 -14.16 6.81 -10.49
C LEU A 13 -12.81 6.54 -9.80
N LYS A 14 -11.75 6.28 -10.58
CA LYS A 14 -10.40 6.11 -10.04
C LYS A 14 -9.38 6.84 -10.91
N LEU A 15 -8.58 7.67 -10.27
CA LEU A 15 -7.45 8.35 -10.88
C LEU A 15 -6.18 7.85 -10.20
N THR A 16 -5.35 7.12 -10.93
CA THR A 16 -4.05 6.67 -10.43
C THR A 16 -2.97 7.60 -10.94
N LEU A 17 -2.23 8.21 -10.02
CA LEU A 17 -1.12 9.12 -10.28
C LEU A 17 0.20 8.39 -10.02
N ASP A 18 1.12 8.43 -10.98
CA ASP A 18 2.50 7.95 -10.80
C ASP A 18 3.35 9.09 -10.22
N ALA A 19 3.58 9.07 -8.91
CA ALA A 19 4.34 10.09 -8.20
C ALA A 19 5.82 10.14 -8.62
N ALA A 20 6.38 9.00 -9.07
CA ALA A 20 7.76 8.94 -9.54
C ALA A 20 7.98 9.83 -10.78
N ALA A 21 6.94 10.04 -11.60
CA ALA A 21 7.00 10.97 -12.73
C ALA A 21 7.23 12.44 -12.30
N LEU A 22 6.97 12.75 -11.03
CA LEU A 22 7.21 14.07 -10.42
C LEU A 22 8.46 14.09 -9.52
N GLY A 23 9.24 13.01 -9.48
CA GLY A 23 10.36 12.88 -8.57
C GLY A 23 9.95 12.78 -7.09
N LEU A 24 8.74 12.31 -6.80
CA LEU A 24 8.18 12.15 -5.46
C LEU A 24 7.86 10.67 -5.17
N SER A 25 7.85 10.28 -3.90
CA SER A 25 7.15 9.06 -3.50
C SER A 25 5.63 9.31 -3.48
N GLY A 26 4.84 8.22 -3.55
CA GLY A 26 3.39 8.33 -3.44
C GLY A 26 2.97 8.93 -2.10
N GLN A 27 3.66 8.59 -0.99
CA GLN A 27 3.38 9.18 0.32
C GLN A 27 3.67 10.70 0.34
N GLN A 28 4.76 11.14 -0.30
CA GLN A 28 5.07 12.57 -0.42
C GLN A 28 4.04 13.30 -1.26
N LEU A 29 3.61 12.72 -2.38
CA LEU A 29 2.56 13.28 -3.21
C LEU A 29 1.22 13.34 -2.46
N ALA A 30 0.85 12.28 -1.75
CA ALA A 30 -0.36 12.24 -0.95
C ALA A 30 -0.36 13.32 0.15
N GLN A 31 0.77 13.51 0.83
CA GLN A 31 0.92 14.56 1.84
C GLN A 31 0.80 15.95 1.21
N ALA A 32 1.46 16.21 0.08
CA ALA A 32 1.39 17.48 -0.63
C ALA A 32 -0.03 17.80 -1.13
N LEU A 33 -0.79 16.80 -1.54
CA LEU A 33 -2.20 16.91 -1.92
C LEU A 33 -3.07 17.24 -0.71
N ARG A 34 -2.87 16.55 0.43
CA ARG A 34 -3.61 16.78 1.68
C ARG A 34 -3.41 18.20 2.19
N GLU A 35 -2.21 18.74 2.14
CA GLU A 35 -1.90 20.11 2.51
C GLU A 35 -2.63 21.16 1.65
N ARG A 36 -3.10 20.73 0.47
CA ARG A 36 -3.89 21.53 -0.47
C ARG A 36 -5.37 21.18 -0.50
N GLY A 37 -5.83 20.45 0.53
CA GLY A 37 -7.25 20.10 0.72
C GLY A 37 -7.75 18.94 -0.13
N VAL A 38 -6.84 18.09 -0.67
CA VAL A 38 -7.21 16.90 -1.45
C VAL A 38 -6.79 15.65 -0.69
N GLU A 39 -7.78 14.87 -0.23
CA GLU A 39 -7.54 13.56 0.39
C GLU A 39 -7.42 12.47 -0.65
N CYS A 40 -6.54 11.50 -0.38
CA CYS A 40 -6.29 10.36 -1.24
C CYS A 40 -6.88 9.09 -0.64
N GLU A 41 -7.42 8.23 -1.49
CA GLU A 41 -7.91 6.91 -1.09
C GLU A 41 -6.76 5.97 -0.75
N TYR A 42 -5.66 6.07 -1.51
CA TYR A 42 -4.51 5.19 -1.37
C TYR A 42 -3.22 5.92 -1.71
N ALA A 43 -2.15 5.57 -1.03
CA ALA A 43 -0.79 5.94 -1.41
C ALA A 43 0.18 4.81 -1.03
N ASP A 44 1.04 4.44 -1.97
CA ASP A 44 2.16 3.53 -1.77
C ASP A 44 3.48 4.25 -2.10
N PRO A 45 4.64 3.57 -2.10
CA PRO A 45 5.89 4.21 -2.45
C PRO A 45 5.92 4.88 -3.83
N ARG A 46 5.05 4.48 -4.78
CA ARG A 46 5.05 4.99 -6.14
C ARG A 46 3.75 5.66 -6.55
N TYR A 47 2.61 5.11 -6.19
CA TYR A 47 1.33 5.53 -6.71
C TYR A 47 0.46 6.21 -5.67
N VAL A 48 -0.39 7.11 -6.14
CA VAL A 48 -1.50 7.68 -5.39
C VAL A 48 -2.79 7.40 -6.15
N VAL A 49 -3.83 6.96 -5.44
CA VAL A 49 -5.15 6.76 -6.01
C VAL A 49 -6.12 7.76 -5.41
N LEU A 50 -6.81 8.47 -6.28
CA LEU A 50 -7.92 9.35 -5.94
C LEU A 50 -9.22 8.70 -6.39
N MET A 51 -10.26 8.79 -5.57
CA MET A 51 -11.58 8.26 -5.88
C MET A 51 -12.62 9.39 -5.91
N PRO A 52 -12.79 10.09 -7.04
CA PRO A 52 -13.91 10.98 -7.20
C PRO A 52 -15.24 10.21 -7.14
N SER A 53 -16.26 10.83 -6.62
CA SER A 53 -17.61 10.28 -6.59
C SER A 53 -18.47 10.89 -7.70
N ALA A 54 -19.66 10.33 -7.91
CA ALA A 54 -20.64 10.92 -8.81
C ALA A 54 -21.13 12.31 -8.36
N GLU A 55 -20.95 12.61 -7.07
CA GLU A 55 -21.31 13.89 -6.45
C GLU A 55 -20.18 14.93 -6.50
N SER A 56 -18.98 14.53 -6.98
CA SER A 56 -17.84 15.44 -7.04
C SER A 56 -18.12 16.60 -8.00
N SER A 57 -18.02 17.79 -7.48
CA SER A 57 -18.34 19.03 -8.17
C SER A 57 -17.21 19.51 -9.08
N ALA A 58 -17.53 20.38 -10.03
CA ALA A 58 -16.51 21.02 -10.87
C ALA A 58 -15.51 21.85 -10.04
N ALA A 59 -15.94 22.39 -8.89
CA ALA A 59 -15.06 23.14 -7.98
C ALA A 59 -14.02 22.23 -7.31
N GLU A 60 -14.39 21.01 -6.93
CA GLU A 60 -13.46 20.02 -6.36
C GLU A 60 -12.44 19.55 -7.40
N PHE A 61 -12.86 19.33 -8.64
CA PHE A 61 -11.92 19.05 -9.73
C PHE A 61 -10.99 20.23 -10.04
N ALA A 62 -11.48 21.47 -9.96
CA ALA A 62 -10.63 22.64 -10.11
C ALA A 62 -9.62 22.78 -8.95
N CYS A 63 -10.02 22.44 -7.73
CA CYS A 63 -9.13 22.37 -6.57
C CYS A 63 -8.01 21.33 -6.80
N LEU A 64 -8.36 20.11 -7.21
CA LEU A 64 -7.39 19.06 -7.55
C LEU A 64 -6.42 19.53 -8.65
N GLN A 65 -6.93 20.12 -9.72
CA GLN A 65 -6.11 20.61 -10.83
C GLN A 65 -5.12 21.69 -10.36
N THR A 66 -5.59 22.63 -9.53
CA THR A 66 -4.74 23.69 -8.95
C THR A 66 -3.66 23.09 -8.05
N ALA A 67 -4.02 22.13 -7.20
CA ALA A 67 -3.09 21.43 -6.33
C ALA A 67 -1.99 20.70 -7.13
N LEU A 68 -2.38 19.97 -8.16
CA LEU A 68 -1.43 19.24 -9.01
C LEU A 68 -0.50 20.20 -9.77
N HIS A 69 -1.01 21.32 -10.32
CA HIS A 69 -0.17 22.31 -10.98
C HIS A 69 0.86 22.93 -10.04
N ALA A 70 0.45 23.25 -8.79
CA ALA A 70 1.36 23.78 -7.79
C ALA A 70 2.46 22.75 -7.44
N ILE A 71 2.08 21.50 -7.17
CA ILE A 71 3.02 20.44 -6.85
C ILE A 71 4.00 20.20 -8.02
N CYS A 72 3.52 20.15 -9.26
CA CYS A 72 4.39 20.02 -10.44
C CYS A 72 5.38 21.16 -10.59
N GLY A 73 5.01 22.38 -10.19
CA GLY A 73 5.89 23.55 -10.21
C GLY A 73 6.94 23.57 -9.09
N GLU A 74 6.67 22.91 -7.99
CA GLU A 74 7.52 22.81 -6.80
C GLU A 74 8.37 21.53 -6.77
N ALA A 75 8.01 20.55 -7.60
CA ALA A 75 8.63 19.24 -7.59
C ALA A 75 10.14 19.33 -7.90
N PRO A 76 11.00 18.66 -7.12
CA PRO A 76 12.41 18.63 -7.39
C PRO A 76 12.69 17.92 -8.72
N ALA A 77 13.64 18.40 -9.50
CA ALA A 77 14.10 17.74 -10.73
C ALA A 77 14.90 16.45 -10.45
N ALA A 78 14.68 15.78 -9.33
CA ALA A 78 15.43 14.65 -8.88
C ALA A 78 14.74 13.34 -9.28
N ASP A 79 15.54 12.45 -9.83
CA ASP A 79 15.18 11.05 -10.06
C ASP A 79 15.04 10.35 -8.69
N VAL A 80 13.85 10.36 -8.13
CA VAL A 80 13.54 9.53 -6.97
C VAL A 80 13.53 8.10 -7.49
N SER A 81 14.57 7.36 -7.18
CA SER A 81 14.62 5.91 -7.37
C SER A 81 13.53 5.25 -6.49
N VAL A 82 12.30 5.38 -6.92
CA VAL A 82 11.21 4.61 -6.35
C VAL A 82 11.40 3.19 -6.84
N THR A 83 11.80 2.31 -5.93
CA THR A 83 11.88 0.88 -6.26
C THR A 83 10.52 0.45 -6.78
N ALA A 84 10.48 0.03 -8.03
CA ALA A 84 9.30 -0.54 -8.66
C ALA A 84 8.77 -1.67 -7.77
N ASP A 85 7.47 -1.94 -7.85
CA ASP A 85 6.92 -3.15 -7.22
C ASP A 85 7.78 -4.33 -7.64
N ASP A 86 8.18 -5.13 -6.67
CA ASP A 86 8.90 -6.36 -6.92
C ASP A 86 7.87 -7.52 -6.96
N PRO A 87 7.36 -7.87 -8.15
CA PRO A 87 6.42 -8.97 -8.30
C PRO A 87 7.02 -10.29 -7.80
N ALA A 88 8.35 -10.42 -7.81
CA ALA A 88 9.04 -11.61 -7.34
C ALA A 88 8.90 -11.76 -5.82
N ALA A 89 8.94 -10.67 -5.06
CA ALA A 89 8.74 -10.71 -3.60
C ALA A 89 7.32 -11.20 -3.24
N PHE A 90 6.30 -10.73 -3.95
CA PHE A 90 4.92 -11.19 -3.74
C PHE A 90 4.73 -12.65 -4.17
N ALA A 91 5.33 -13.05 -5.30
CA ALA A 91 5.27 -14.43 -5.77
C ALA A 91 5.99 -15.38 -4.80
N ALA A 92 7.13 -14.97 -4.25
CA ALA A 92 7.86 -15.74 -3.24
C ALA A 92 7.04 -15.91 -1.96
N LEU A 93 6.39 -14.85 -1.47
CA LEU A 93 5.49 -14.94 -0.32
C LEU A 93 4.31 -15.87 -0.59
N ALA A 94 3.64 -15.73 -1.73
CA ALA A 94 2.52 -16.59 -2.09
C ALA A 94 2.94 -18.08 -2.11
N GLY A 95 4.06 -18.39 -2.75
CA GLY A 95 4.61 -19.75 -2.77
C GLY A 95 4.97 -20.28 -1.39
N ALA A 96 5.54 -19.44 -0.52
CA ALA A 96 5.87 -19.83 0.85
C ALA A 96 4.60 -20.12 1.69
N LEU A 97 3.54 -19.32 1.52
CA LEU A 97 2.27 -19.51 2.21
C LEU A 97 1.53 -20.76 1.73
N GLU A 98 1.54 -21.03 0.42
CA GLU A 98 0.95 -22.25 -0.15
C GLU A 98 1.67 -23.52 0.30
N ALA A 99 2.98 -23.45 0.49
CA ALA A 99 3.80 -24.60 0.92
C ALA A 99 3.64 -24.94 2.40
N GLN A 100 3.08 -24.06 3.23
CA GLN A 100 2.98 -24.25 4.67
C GLN A 100 1.59 -24.76 5.07
N PRO A 101 1.50 -25.84 5.89
CA PRO A 101 0.21 -26.25 6.44
C PRO A 101 -0.30 -25.19 7.43
N ARG A 102 -1.55 -24.79 7.29
CA ARG A 102 -2.20 -23.96 8.30
C ARG A 102 -2.31 -24.70 9.61
N ARG A 103 -1.71 -24.15 10.66
CA ARG A 103 -1.77 -24.72 12.01
C ARG A 103 -3.02 -24.27 12.78
N PHE A 104 -3.58 -23.12 12.41
CA PHE A 104 -4.76 -22.53 13.01
C PHE A 104 -5.75 -22.12 11.92
N THR A 105 -7.02 -22.28 12.20
CA THR A 105 -8.04 -21.58 11.44
C THR A 105 -7.99 -20.09 11.76
N ILE A 106 -8.54 -19.24 10.89
CA ILE A 106 -8.64 -17.78 11.15
C ILE A 106 -9.32 -17.53 12.50
N ARG A 107 -10.41 -18.25 12.78
CA ARG A 107 -11.16 -18.11 14.04
C ARG A 107 -10.33 -18.46 15.27
N GLU A 108 -9.61 -19.55 15.23
CA GLU A 108 -8.74 -19.97 16.34
C GLU A 108 -7.65 -18.95 16.61
N ALA A 109 -6.98 -18.46 15.56
CA ALA A 109 -5.92 -17.45 15.70
C ALA A 109 -6.43 -16.12 16.24
N VAL A 110 -7.59 -15.65 15.75
CA VAL A 110 -8.18 -14.38 16.20
C VAL A 110 -8.66 -14.43 17.65
N LEU A 111 -9.16 -15.59 18.11
CA LEU A 111 -9.67 -15.78 19.47
C LEU A 111 -8.60 -16.25 20.47
N ALA A 112 -7.43 -16.67 20.02
CA ALA A 112 -6.31 -17.04 20.86
C ALA A 112 -5.74 -15.81 21.62
N PRO A 113 -5.09 -16.00 22.77
CA PRO A 113 -4.27 -14.95 23.36
C PRO A 113 -3.23 -14.42 22.37
N GLN A 114 -3.10 -13.10 22.27
CA GLN A 114 -2.25 -12.44 21.29
C GLN A 114 -1.18 -11.60 21.97
N GLU A 115 -0.08 -11.38 21.26
CA GLU A 115 0.94 -10.42 21.64
C GLU A 115 1.45 -9.66 20.39
N MET A 116 1.89 -8.42 20.64
CA MET A 116 2.51 -7.60 19.59
C MET A 116 4.03 -7.71 19.72
N ILE A 117 4.68 -8.19 18.67
CA ILE A 117 6.15 -8.33 18.64
C ILE A 117 6.73 -7.55 17.45
N PRO A 118 8.03 -7.21 17.47
CA PRO A 118 8.70 -6.68 16.30
C PRO A 118 8.50 -7.59 15.08
N ALA A 119 8.23 -7.00 13.91
CA ALA A 119 7.99 -7.79 12.69
C ALA A 119 9.16 -8.74 12.35
N ALA A 120 10.40 -8.32 12.64
CA ALA A 120 11.59 -9.15 12.44
C ALA A 120 11.60 -10.44 13.30
N GLU A 121 10.92 -10.43 14.44
CA GLU A 121 10.84 -11.56 15.37
C GLU A 121 9.61 -12.46 15.09
N ALA A 122 8.76 -12.05 14.14
CA ALA A 122 7.52 -12.75 13.85
C ALA A 122 7.70 -14.02 13.01
N VAL A 123 8.85 -14.22 12.38
CA VAL A 123 9.12 -15.41 11.55
C VAL A 123 8.92 -16.70 12.35
N GLY A 124 8.14 -17.63 11.78
CA GLY A 124 7.79 -18.88 12.43
C GLY A 124 6.62 -18.81 13.41
N ARG A 125 6.20 -17.60 13.81
CA ARG A 125 5.04 -17.38 14.69
C ARG A 125 3.74 -17.41 13.87
N ILE A 126 2.64 -17.66 14.53
CA ILE A 126 1.31 -17.67 13.90
C ILE A 126 0.73 -16.26 13.93
N CYS A 127 0.38 -15.73 12.78
CA CYS A 127 -0.27 -14.44 12.66
C CYS A 127 -1.63 -14.47 13.36
N ALA A 128 -1.84 -13.58 14.32
CA ALA A 128 -3.07 -13.51 15.10
C ALA A 128 -4.09 -12.52 14.52
N ALA A 129 -3.60 -11.40 14.00
CA ALA A 129 -4.42 -10.42 13.30
C ALA A 129 -3.76 -10.08 11.95
N PRO A 130 -4.56 -9.74 10.92
CA PRO A 130 -4.00 -9.42 9.60
C PRO A 130 -2.92 -8.37 9.69
N ALA A 131 -1.74 -8.66 9.10
CA ALA A 131 -0.71 -7.66 8.87
C ALA A 131 -1.07 -6.94 7.57
N VAL A 132 -1.54 -5.71 7.68
CA VAL A 132 -2.02 -4.92 6.55
C VAL A 132 -1.29 -3.58 6.49
N SER A 133 -1.05 -3.12 5.26
CA SER A 133 -0.79 -1.71 5.02
C SER A 133 -2.12 -1.01 4.74
N CYS A 134 -2.40 0.08 5.44
CA CYS A 134 -3.62 0.84 5.23
C CYS A 134 -3.27 2.29 4.87
N PRO A 135 -3.79 2.84 3.77
CA PRO A 135 -4.49 2.18 2.68
C PRO A 135 -3.57 1.30 1.82
N PRO A 136 -4.04 0.29 1.08
CA PRO A 136 -5.43 -0.04 0.76
C PRO A 136 -6.05 -1.12 1.66
N ALA A 137 -5.47 -1.45 2.81
CA ALA A 137 -5.91 -2.53 3.69
C ALA A 137 -5.89 -3.93 3.02
N ILE A 138 -4.99 -4.13 2.06
CA ILE A 138 -4.73 -5.46 1.48
C ILE A 138 -3.81 -6.21 2.44
N PRO A 139 -4.22 -7.36 2.97
CA PRO A 139 -3.39 -8.09 3.92
C PRO A 139 -2.17 -8.71 3.22
N ILE A 140 -1.00 -8.52 3.83
CA ILE A 140 0.22 -9.27 3.49
C ILE A 140 0.14 -10.66 4.11
N MET A 141 -0.39 -10.73 5.34
CA MET A 141 -0.62 -11.96 6.10
C MET A 141 -2.01 -11.94 6.68
N VAL A 142 -2.67 -13.10 6.76
CA VAL A 142 -3.96 -13.25 7.43
C VAL A 142 -3.82 -14.12 8.69
N SER A 143 -4.81 -14.00 9.58
CA SER A 143 -4.83 -14.78 10.83
C SER A 143 -4.76 -16.27 10.57
N GLY A 144 -3.96 -16.99 11.34
CA GLY A 144 -3.76 -18.45 11.24
C GLY A 144 -2.63 -18.88 10.32
N GLU A 145 -2.05 -17.99 9.54
CA GLU A 145 -0.86 -18.26 8.73
C GLU A 145 0.40 -18.19 9.58
N THR A 146 1.36 -19.04 9.29
CA THR A 146 2.70 -18.94 9.90
C THR A 146 3.50 -17.91 9.10
N VAL A 147 4.11 -16.96 9.78
CA VAL A 147 4.88 -15.90 9.14
C VAL A 147 6.16 -16.47 8.52
N PRO A 148 6.30 -16.50 7.19
CA PRO A 148 7.51 -16.96 6.54
C PRO A 148 8.55 -15.82 6.44
N PRO A 149 9.84 -16.13 6.24
CA PRO A 149 10.87 -15.12 6.04
C PRO A 149 10.57 -14.16 4.88
N GLU A 150 9.88 -14.61 3.84
CA GLU A 150 9.50 -13.87 2.65
C GLU A 150 8.52 -12.73 2.94
N ALA A 151 7.86 -12.74 4.11
CA ALA A 151 7.00 -11.65 4.55
C ALA A 151 7.79 -10.40 4.99
N LEU A 152 9.02 -10.57 5.50
CA LEU A 152 9.79 -9.47 6.09
C LEU A 152 10.11 -8.33 5.10
N PRO A 153 10.53 -8.57 3.85
CA PRO A 153 10.73 -7.50 2.88
C PRO A 153 9.46 -6.68 2.62
N LEU A 154 8.28 -7.35 2.60
CA LEU A 154 7.00 -6.68 2.41
C LEU A 154 6.58 -5.90 3.66
N PHE A 155 6.80 -6.44 4.86
CA PHE A 155 6.58 -5.69 6.10
C PHE A 155 7.40 -4.41 6.13
N ALA A 156 8.69 -4.49 5.83
CA ALA A 156 9.57 -3.32 5.77
C ALA A 156 9.11 -2.32 4.71
N ARG A 157 8.75 -2.79 3.51
CA ARG A 157 8.26 -1.96 2.42
C ARG A 157 7.01 -1.15 2.78
N TYR A 158 6.08 -1.79 3.48
CA TYR A 158 4.81 -1.18 3.88
C TYR A 158 4.80 -0.60 5.28
N GLY A 159 5.98 -0.45 5.90
CA GLY A 159 6.12 0.20 7.21
C GLY A 159 5.50 -0.58 8.37
N ILE A 160 5.36 -1.90 8.23
CA ILE A 160 4.85 -2.76 9.31
C ILE A 160 6.00 -3.09 10.25
N GLU A 161 6.11 -2.33 11.33
CA GLU A 161 7.16 -2.49 12.33
C GLU A 161 6.86 -3.59 13.36
N LYS A 162 5.57 -3.87 13.59
CA LYS A 162 5.10 -4.85 14.56
C LYS A 162 4.03 -5.74 13.95
N ALA A 163 4.02 -6.99 14.35
CA ALA A 163 3.02 -7.98 13.99
C ALA A 163 2.30 -8.52 15.22
N ALA A 164 0.99 -8.72 15.12
CA ALA A 164 0.21 -9.44 16.12
C ALA A 164 0.38 -10.93 15.87
N VAL A 165 0.84 -11.66 16.87
CA VAL A 165 1.02 -13.11 16.79
C VAL A 165 0.28 -13.81 17.93
N VAL A 166 -0.08 -15.07 17.70
CA VAL A 166 -0.63 -15.92 18.76
C VAL A 166 0.45 -16.11 19.82
N LYS A 167 0.06 -15.89 21.08
CA LYS A 167 0.95 -16.05 22.22
C LYS A 167 1.27 -17.53 22.43
N GLU A 168 2.55 -17.86 22.58
CA GLU A 168 3.03 -19.19 22.94
C GLU A 168 2.87 -19.47 24.41
#